data_aa84cb2c8f01452810dbe431abab6315
#
_entry.id   aa84cb2c8f01452810dbe431abab6315
#
_cell.length_a   1.000
_cell.length_b   1.000
_cell.length_c   1.000
_cell.angle_alpha   90.00
_cell.angle_beta   90.00
_cell.angle_gamma   90.00
#
_symmetry.space_group_name_H-M   'P 1'
#
loop_
_entity.id
_entity.type
_entity.pdbx_description
1 polymer ?
#
loop_
_entity_poly.entity_id
_entity_poly.type
_entity_poly.pdbx_seq_one_letter_code
_entity_poly.pdbx_strand_id
1 'polypeptide(L)'
;MIVFEKIVKGTNSIVNYIIYITLLIALLFGGYSLWDMFKVYNGTRLDQEILKNRPQNGDAMSLAEAQKLNPDIKAWIRIEGTKIDYPIVQGVDNFEYLNLDYKKEYSLAGSIFMDYRNSPEMTDHHIVIYGHNINGNLMFADVRSYRFEAFFNDHREGHLFTATNDYKLNIFAYIEIDSYNETIYNVGYSKDSLTSELQEQLKLNSKKYVDINLKSSDRIVLLSTCFGDGNARSIAVAKIME
;
A
#
# COMPACT_ATOMS: atom_id res chain seq x y z
N MET A 1 -61.89 -23.84 21.54
CA MET A 1 -61.14 -22.80 22.22
C MET A 1 -59.75 -23.31 22.67
N ILE A 2 -59.61 -24.35 23.45
CA ILE A 2 -58.36 -24.90 24.01
C ILE A 2 -57.35 -25.34 22.93
N VAL A 3 -57.79 -25.94 21.80
CA VAL A 3 -56.93 -26.41 20.72
C VAL A 3 -56.32 -25.22 19.96
N PHE A 4 -57.14 -24.19 19.74
CA PHE A 4 -56.67 -22.96 19.04
C PHE A 4 -55.61 -22.22 19.88
N GLU A 5 -55.76 -22.09 21.18
CA GLU A 5 -54.75 -21.49 22.07
C GLU A 5 -53.44 -22.28 22.11
N LYS A 6 -53.49 -23.62 22.07
CA LYS A 6 -52.28 -24.46 22.00
C LYS A 6 -51.53 -24.28 20.68
N ILE A 7 -52.26 -24.16 19.56
CA ILE A 7 -51.66 -23.90 18.25
C ILE A 7 -50.98 -22.52 18.23
N VAL A 8 -51.68 -21.48 18.70
CA VAL A 8 -51.11 -20.11 18.75
C VAL A 8 -49.86 -20.05 19.64
N LYS A 9 -49.89 -20.69 20.83
CA LYS A 9 -48.73 -20.76 21.72
C LYS A 9 -47.54 -21.51 21.06
N GLY A 10 -47.83 -22.63 20.37
CA GLY A 10 -46.79 -23.38 19.65
C GLY A 10 -46.17 -22.57 18.53
N THR A 11 -47.00 -21.89 17.72
CA THR A 11 -46.51 -21.03 16.62
C THR A 11 -45.67 -19.87 17.15
N ASN A 12 -46.11 -19.19 18.21
CA ASN A 12 -45.33 -18.11 18.84
C ASN A 12 -43.98 -18.61 19.39
N SER A 13 -43.94 -19.82 19.96
CA SER A 13 -42.68 -20.41 20.44
C SER A 13 -41.72 -20.66 19.29
N ILE A 14 -42.18 -21.22 18.17
CA ILE A 14 -41.36 -21.44 16.97
C ILE A 14 -40.84 -20.14 16.41
N VAL A 15 -41.69 -19.12 16.27
CA VAL A 15 -41.30 -17.79 15.80
C VAL A 15 -40.23 -17.18 16.71
N ASN A 16 -40.39 -17.27 18.03
CA ASN A 16 -39.41 -16.77 18.97
C ASN A 16 -38.05 -17.49 18.84
N TYR A 17 -38.07 -18.83 18.67
CA TYR A 17 -36.81 -19.56 18.40
C TYR A 17 -36.13 -19.12 17.12
N ILE A 18 -36.88 -18.91 16.05
CA ILE A 18 -36.31 -18.39 14.78
C ILE A 18 -35.69 -17.01 15.01
N ILE A 19 -36.40 -16.12 15.73
CA ILE A 19 -35.85 -14.78 16.05
C ILE A 19 -34.56 -14.90 16.85
N TYR A 20 -34.53 -15.74 17.91
CA TYR A 20 -33.33 -15.91 18.72
C TYR A 20 -32.16 -16.48 17.92
N ILE A 21 -32.40 -17.48 17.06
CA ILE A 21 -31.37 -18.04 16.18
C ILE A 21 -30.85 -16.98 15.21
N THR A 22 -31.74 -16.20 14.60
CA THR A 22 -31.34 -15.11 13.66
C THR A 22 -30.51 -14.06 14.37
N LEU A 23 -30.90 -13.65 15.59
CA LEU A 23 -30.16 -12.70 16.40
C LEU A 23 -28.78 -13.26 16.81
N LEU A 24 -28.71 -14.54 17.17
CA LEU A 24 -27.46 -15.20 17.49
C LEU A 24 -26.49 -15.24 16.29
N ILE A 25 -27.00 -15.60 15.12
CA ILE A 25 -26.20 -15.59 13.87
C ILE A 25 -25.73 -14.18 13.56
N ALA A 26 -26.58 -13.16 13.67
CA ALA A 26 -26.21 -11.77 13.46
C ALA A 26 -25.14 -11.32 14.46
N LEU A 27 -25.22 -11.71 15.72
CA LEU A 27 -24.24 -11.42 16.75
C LEU A 27 -22.89 -12.08 16.45
N LEU A 28 -22.89 -13.36 16.07
CA LEU A 28 -21.67 -14.09 15.71
C LEU A 28 -21.01 -13.50 14.47
N PHE A 29 -21.78 -13.15 13.44
CA PHE A 29 -21.28 -12.51 12.24
C PHE A 29 -20.69 -11.12 12.55
N GLY A 30 -21.40 -10.30 13.36
CA GLY A 30 -20.90 -9.00 13.79
C GLY A 30 -19.61 -9.12 14.61
N GLY A 31 -19.55 -10.08 15.54
CA GLY A 31 -18.36 -10.36 16.32
C GLY A 31 -17.17 -10.81 15.45
N TYR A 32 -17.42 -11.68 14.47
CA TYR A 32 -16.41 -12.10 13.50
C TYR A 32 -15.90 -10.90 12.66
N SER A 33 -16.80 -10.06 12.15
CA SER A 33 -16.44 -8.89 11.36
C SER A 33 -15.58 -7.88 12.14
N LEU A 34 -15.91 -7.67 13.43
CA LEU A 34 -15.09 -6.81 14.31
C LEU A 34 -13.71 -7.42 14.57
N TRP A 35 -13.65 -8.74 14.78
CA TRP A 35 -12.38 -9.45 14.95
C TRP A 35 -11.49 -9.37 13.71
N ASP A 36 -12.07 -9.57 12.53
CA ASP A 36 -11.36 -9.47 11.25
C ASP A 36 -10.82 -8.06 11.04
N MET A 37 -11.65 -7.03 11.23
CA MET A 37 -11.23 -5.63 11.15
C MET A 37 -10.11 -5.31 12.15
N PHE A 38 -10.18 -5.83 13.36
CA PHE A 38 -9.12 -5.65 14.37
C PHE A 38 -7.80 -6.30 13.95
N LYS A 39 -7.84 -7.49 13.34
CA LYS A 39 -6.65 -8.16 12.78
C LYS A 39 -6.01 -7.34 11.66
N VAL A 40 -6.81 -6.86 10.69
CA VAL A 40 -6.33 -6.01 9.60
C VAL A 40 -5.66 -4.76 10.17
N TYR A 41 -6.34 -4.07 11.09
CA TYR A 41 -5.82 -2.84 11.70
C TYR A 41 -4.51 -3.07 12.46
N ASN A 42 -4.40 -4.16 13.22
CA ASN A 42 -3.16 -4.50 13.93
C ASN A 42 -2.04 -4.88 12.96
N GLY A 43 -2.35 -5.54 11.86
CA GLY A 43 -1.37 -5.90 10.83
C GLY A 43 -0.74 -4.69 10.11
N THR A 44 -1.36 -3.50 10.19
CA THR A 44 -0.77 -2.27 9.63
C THR A 44 0.21 -1.59 10.58
N ARG A 45 0.25 -1.98 11.85
CA ARG A 45 1.11 -1.36 12.86
C ARG A 45 2.50 -1.94 12.79
N LEU A 46 3.46 -1.07 12.61
CA LEU A 46 4.86 -1.41 12.85
C LEU A 46 5.09 -1.56 14.36
N ASP A 47 5.76 -2.62 14.75
CA ASP A 47 6.09 -2.83 16.16
C ASP A 47 7.27 -1.95 16.61
N GLN A 48 7.53 -1.96 17.94
CA GLN A 48 8.59 -1.14 18.53
C GLN A 48 9.99 -1.56 18.07
N GLU A 49 10.16 -2.78 17.61
CA GLU A 49 11.45 -3.30 17.18
C GLU A 49 11.87 -2.67 15.85
N ILE A 50 10.96 -2.68 14.83
CA ILE A 50 11.26 -2.04 13.54
C ILE A 50 11.27 -0.51 13.65
N LEU A 51 10.42 0.08 14.52
CA LEU A 51 10.36 1.53 14.72
C LEU A 51 11.64 2.10 15.35
N LYS A 52 12.37 1.33 16.16
CA LYS A 52 13.71 1.72 16.65
C LYS A 52 14.71 1.86 15.51
N ASN A 53 14.52 1.09 14.45
CA ASN A 53 15.39 1.05 13.29
C ASN A 53 14.88 1.94 12.15
N ARG A 54 13.88 2.78 12.43
CA ARG A 54 13.33 3.75 11.49
C ARG A 54 14.38 4.78 11.11
N PRO A 55 14.73 4.91 9.81
CA PRO A 55 15.73 5.88 9.39
C PRO A 55 15.37 7.31 9.80
N GLN A 56 16.36 8.05 10.26
CA GLN A 56 16.29 9.49 10.42
C GLN A 56 17.05 10.14 9.27
N ASN A 57 16.73 11.38 8.94
CA ASN A 57 17.38 12.10 7.84
C ASN A 57 18.91 12.05 8.00
N GLY A 58 19.60 11.48 7.01
CA GLY A 58 21.05 11.32 7.01
C GLY A 58 21.59 10.07 7.72
N ASP A 59 20.75 9.19 8.23
CA ASP A 59 21.18 7.96 8.92
C ASP A 59 20.84 6.69 8.13
N ALA A 60 21.75 6.30 7.22
CA ALA A 60 21.64 5.04 6.49
C ALA A 60 21.92 3.79 7.37
N MET A 61 22.54 3.95 8.54
CA MET A 61 22.89 2.81 9.39
C MET A 61 21.68 2.11 10.00
N SER A 62 20.58 2.83 10.21
CA SER A 62 19.35 2.25 10.76
C SER A 62 18.70 1.19 9.84
N LEU A 63 18.88 1.30 8.51
CA LEU A 63 18.39 0.28 7.58
C LEU A 63 19.13 -1.05 7.73
N ALA A 64 20.43 -1.05 7.97
CA ALA A 64 21.22 -2.27 8.20
C ALA A 64 20.73 -3.04 9.45
N GLU A 65 20.30 -2.34 10.48
CA GLU A 65 19.70 -2.98 11.66
C GLU A 65 18.31 -3.56 11.35
N ALA A 66 17.49 -2.86 10.53
CA ALA A 66 16.22 -3.40 10.07
C ALA A 66 16.42 -4.67 9.21
N GLN A 67 17.45 -4.72 8.39
CA GLN A 67 17.81 -5.89 7.57
C GLN A 67 18.22 -7.11 8.39
N LYS A 68 18.65 -6.95 9.65
CA LYS A 68 18.87 -8.08 10.54
C LYS A 68 17.59 -8.77 10.97
N LEU A 69 16.46 -8.04 11.00
CA LEU A 69 15.14 -8.58 11.30
C LEU A 69 14.59 -9.36 10.10
N ASN A 70 14.75 -8.81 8.90
CA ASN A 70 14.43 -9.48 7.65
C ASN A 70 15.35 -8.96 6.52
N PRO A 71 16.19 -9.81 5.92
CA PRO A 71 17.10 -9.42 4.83
C PRO A 71 16.37 -8.98 3.55
N ASP A 72 15.05 -9.23 3.45
CA ASP A 72 14.23 -8.75 2.34
C ASP A 72 13.86 -7.28 2.46
N ILE A 73 14.13 -6.61 3.58
CA ILE A 73 14.00 -5.16 3.70
C ILE A 73 15.10 -4.53 2.85
N LYS A 74 14.71 -3.79 1.80
CA LYS A 74 15.64 -3.18 0.84
C LYS A 74 15.77 -1.67 1.02
N ALA A 75 14.70 -1.04 1.54
CA ALA A 75 14.63 0.39 1.72
C ALA A 75 13.59 0.78 2.77
N TRP A 76 13.47 2.07 3.00
CA TRP A 76 12.37 2.66 3.78
C TRP A 76 11.84 3.87 3.02
N ILE A 77 10.52 4.03 2.98
CA ILE A 77 9.88 5.19 2.36
C ILE A 77 9.14 6.02 3.41
N ARG A 78 9.27 7.33 3.29
CA ARG A 78 8.50 8.31 4.05
C ARG A 78 8.01 9.41 3.11
N ILE A 79 6.73 9.76 3.22
CA ILE A 79 6.16 10.92 2.52
C ILE A 79 5.69 11.90 3.59
N GLU A 80 6.22 13.11 3.54
CA GLU A 80 5.99 14.13 4.56
C GLU A 80 4.50 14.55 4.63
N GLY A 81 3.99 14.68 5.85
CA GLY A 81 2.60 15.04 6.11
C GLY A 81 1.57 13.95 5.88
N THR A 82 2.01 12.74 5.50
CA THR A 82 1.14 11.57 5.28
C THR A 82 1.42 10.46 6.30
N LYS A 83 0.66 9.37 6.25
CA LYS A 83 0.93 8.15 7.03
C LYS A 83 1.85 7.16 6.32
N ILE A 84 2.35 7.50 5.14
CA ILE A 84 3.30 6.66 4.40
C ILE A 84 4.68 6.78 5.06
N ASP A 85 5.02 5.79 5.88
CA ASP A 85 6.27 5.71 6.61
C ASP A 85 6.56 4.25 6.99
N TYR A 86 7.08 3.50 6.02
CA TYR A 86 7.15 2.05 6.06
C TYR A 86 8.47 1.50 5.52
N PRO A 87 8.94 0.35 6.04
CA PRO A 87 9.98 -0.44 5.37
C PRO A 87 9.45 -0.97 4.03
N ILE A 88 10.32 -1.04 3.04
CA ILE A 88 10.06 -1.64 1.73
C ILE A 88 10.75 -2.99 1.71
N VAL A 89 9.98 -4.05 1.53
CA VAL A 89 10.50 -5.41 1.34
C VAL A 89 10.52 -5.77 -0.14
N GLN A 90 11.30 -6.80 -0.51
CA GLN A 90 11.26 -7.38 -1.85
C GLN A 90 11.25 -8.90 -1.75
N GLY A 91 10.20 -9.51 -2.26
CA GLY A 91 10.03 -10.96 -2.32
C GLY A 91 10.61 -11.59 -3.59
N VAL A 92 10.45 -12.89 -3.73
CA VAL A 92 10.82 -13.64 -4.94
C VAL A 92 9.86 -13.41 -6.10
N ASP A 93 8.66 -12.91 -5.81
CA ASP A 93 7.63 -12.49 -6.76
C ASP A 93 6.77 -11.37 -6.19
N ASN A 94 5.78 -10.87 -6.96
CA ASN A 94 4.87 -9.81 -6.52
C ASN A 94 3.67 -10.31 -5.69
N PHE A 95 3.65 -11.58 -5.27
CA PHE A 95 2.57 -12.17 -4.48
C PHE A 95 2.97 -12.48 -3.04
N GLU A 96 4.27 -12.72 -2.79
CA GLU A 96 4.77 -13.15 -1.48
C GLU A 96 4.34 -12.20 -0.36
N TYR A 97 4.56 -10.89 -0.53
CA TYR A 97 4.27 -9.88 0.49
C TYR A 97 2.87 -9.26 0.42
N LEU A 98 1.98 -9.79 -0.42
CA LEU A 98 0.57 -9.36 -0.42
C LEU A 98 -0.14 -9.70 0.89
N ASN A 99 0.23 -10.82 1.53
CA ASN A 99 -0.37 -11.30 2.77
C ASN A 99 0.66 -11.68 3.83
N LEU A 100 1.89 -11.16 3.71
CA LEU A 100 2.94 -11.28 4.74
C LEU A 100 3.35 -9.88 5.21
N ASP A 101 3.57 -9.73 6.51
CA ASP A 101 4.21 -8.54 7.05
C ASP A 101 5.73 -8.54 6.80
N TYR A 102 6.40 -7.49 7.25
CA TYR A 102 7.85 -7.36 7.08
C TYR A 102 8.67 -8.43 7.84
N LYS A 103 8.06 -9.19 8.76
CA LYS A 103 8.68 -10.35 9.46
C LYS A 103 8.39 -11.69 8.79
N LYS A 104 7.68 -11.70 7.66
CA LYS A 104 7.14 -12.89 6.99
C LYS A 104 6.05 -13.61 7.78
N GLU A 105 5.39 -12.92 8.71
CA GLU A 105 4.22 -13.43 9.40
C GLU A 105 2.95 -13.10 8.61
N TYR A 106 1.93 -13.96 8.69
CA TYR A 106 0.67 -13.74 7.98
C TYR A 106 -0.02 -12.47 8.44
N SER A 107 -0.29 -11.59 7.51
CA SER A 107 -0.99 -10.31 7.71
C SER A 107 -1.90 -10.00 6.54
N LEU A 108 -3.20 -9.77 6.80
CA LEU A 108 -4.14 -9.29 5.78
C LEU A 108 -3.81 -7.89 5.26
N ALA A 109 -3.03 -7.13 6.02
CA ALA A 109 -2.52 -5.83 5.59
C ALA A 109 -1.35 -5.93 4.62
N GLY A 110 -0.69 -7.09 4.54
CA GLY A 110 0.52 -7.28 3.77
C GLY A 110 1.65 -6.35 4.18
N SER A 111 2.57 -6.10 3.28
CA SER A 111 3.66 -5.14 3.42
C SER A 111 3.64 -4.10 2.31
N ILE A 112 4.47 -3.06 2.47
CA ILE A 112 4.90 -2.22 1.35
C ILE A 112 6.06 -2.96 0.69
N PHE A 113 5.94 -3.31 -0.60
CA PHE A 113 6.94 -4.11 -1.28
C PHE A 113 7.29 -3.58 -2.68
N MET A 114 8.53 -3.79 -3.07
CA MET A 114 9.05 -3.43 -4.38
C MET A 114 8.81 -4.55 -5.39
N ASP A 115 8.61 -4.20 -6.65
CA ASP A 115 8.52 -5.16 -7.74
C ASP A 115 9.77 -6.07 -7.77
N TYR A 116 9.55 -7.38 -7.81
CA TYR A 116 10.62 -8.38 -7.74
C TYR A 116 11.64 -8.26 -8.88
N ARG A 117 11.28 -7.63 -10.00
CA ARG A 117 12.15 -7.40 -11.17
C ARG A 117 13.07 -6.20 -11.01
N ASN A 118 12.77 -5.31 -10.07
CA ASN A 118 13.64 -4.18 -9.76
C ASN A 118 14.92 -4.64 -9.05
N SER A 119 16.00 -3.88 -9.24
CA SER A 119 17.26 -4.09 -8.52
C SER A 119 17.07 -3.93 -7.01
N PRO A 120 17.52 -4.91 -6.19
CA PRO A 120 17.44 -4.81 -4.73
C PRO A 120 18.13 -3.57 -4.15
N GLU A 121 19.13 -3.03 -4.85
CA GLU A 121 19.86 -1.82 -4.50
C GLU A 121 19.12 -0.54 -4.89
N MET A 122 17.92 -0.67 -5.48
CA MET A 122 17.10 0.45 -5.95
C MET A 122 17.82 1.38 -6.92
N THR A 123 18.66 0.82 -7.80
CA THR A 123 19.45 1.58 -8.77
C THR A 123 18.75 1.83 -10.11
N ASP A 124 17.64 1.12 -10.36
CA ASP A 124 16.89 1.26 -11.61
C ASP A 124 16.33 2.68 -11.80
N HIS A 125 16.15 3.09 -13.05
CA HIS A 125 15.53 4.38 -13.37
C HIS A 125 14.01 4.37 -13.19
N HIS A 126 13.38 3.19 -13.25
CA HIS A 126 11.95 2.99 -13.05
C HIS A 126 11.72 1.95 -11.95
N ILE A 127 11.27 2.39 -10.79
CA ILE A 127 11.02 1.56 -9.62
C ILE A 127 9.52 1.57 -9.33
N VAL A 128 8.94 0.39 -9.09
CA VAL A 128 7.53 0.27 -8.68
C VAL A 128 7.45 -0.32 -7.28
N ILE A 129 6.72 0.38 -6.41
CA ILE A 129 6.45 -0.03 -5.04
C ILE A 129 4.95 -0.20 -4.88
N TYR A 130 4.55 -1.33 -4.33
CA TYR A 130 3.15 -1.69 -4.10
C TYR A 130 2.79 -1.62 -2.62
N GLY A 131 1.54 -1.31 -2.36
CA GLY A 131 0.99 -1.36 -1.01
C GLY A 131 -0.54 -1.42 -1.03
N HIS A 132 -1.13 -2.06 -0.04
CA HIS A 132 -2.58 -2.11 0.10
C HIS A 132 -3.18 -0.73 0.39
N ASN A 133 -4.44 -0.56 -0.04
CA ASN A 133 -5.28 0.55 0.32
C ASN A 133 -6.18 0.13 1.50
N ILE A 134 -5.82 0.51 2.71
CA ILE A 134 -6.53 0.13 3.92
C ILE A 134 -7.20 1.35 4.55
N ASN A 135 -8.46 1.19 4.95
CA ASN A 135 -9.24 2.25 5.59
C ASN A 135 -8.49 2.86 6.79
N GLY A 136 -8.65 4.16 6.98
CA GLY A 136 -7.95 4.91 8.04
C GLY A 136 -6.62 5.49 7.59
N ASN A 137 -6.39 5.58 6.28
CA ASN A 137 -5.17 6.10 5.64
C ASN A 137 -3.94 5.28 6.04
N LEU A 138 -4.08 3.94 6.06
CA LEU A 138 -3.02 3.02 6.42
C LEU A 138 -2.42 2.40 5.15
N MET A 139 -1.18 1.93 5.25
CA MET A 139 -0.39 1.43 4.14
C MET A 139 -0.30 2.50 3.03
N PHE A 140 -0.71 2.21 1.79
CA PHE A 140 -0.71 3.18 0.69
C PHE A 140 -2.07 3.85 0.43
N ALA A 141 -2.97 3.87 1.43
CA ALA A 141 -4.27 4.53 1.26
C ALA A 141 -4.15 6.04 0.96
N ASP A 142 -3.13 6.73 1.52
CA ASP A 142 -2.89 8.15 1.26
C ASP A 142 -2.52 8.45 -0.21
N VAL A 143 -2.02 7.45 -0.97
CA VAL A 143 -1.79 7.59 -2.42
C VAL A 143 -3.05 8.02 -3.16
N ARG A 144 -4.23 7.55 -2.74
CA ARG A 144 -5.50 7.97 -3.34
C ARG A 144 -5.87 9.42 -3.05
N SER A 145 -5.34 9.99 -1.98
CA SER A 145 -5.62 11.36 -1.59
C SER A 145 -4.99 12.38 -2.54
N TYR A 146 -3.98 11.99 -3.32
CA TYR A 146 -3.38 12.82 -4.36
C TYR A 146 -4.33 13.23 -5.49
N ARG A 147 -5.50 12.62 -5.59
CA ARG A 147 -6.58 13.09 -6.49
C ARG A 147 -7.10 14.48 -6.12
N PHE A 148 -6.99 14.87 -4.84
CA PHE A 148 -7.42 16.18 -4.34
C PHE A 148 -6.29 17.20 -4.50
N GLU A 149 -6.61 18.37 -5.07
CA GLU A 149 -5.63 19.43 -5.39
C GLU A 149 -4.82 19.88 -4.19
N ALA A 150 -5.49 20.19 -3.07
CA ALA A 150 -4.81 20.63 -1.86
C ALA A 150 -3.82 19.57 -1.36
N PHE A 151 -4.25 18.29 -1.28
CA PHE A 151 -3.39 17.22 -0.84
C PHE A 151 -2.18 17.02 -1.77
N PHE A 152 -2.41 17.05 -3.09
CA PHE A 152 -1.32 16.95 -4.07
C PHE A 152 -0.28 18.06 -3.91
N ASN A 153 -0.73 19.31 -3.69
CA ASN A 153 0.18 20.44 -3.54
C ASN A 153 0.95 20.43 -2.22
N ASP A 154 0.30 19.98 -1.14
CA ASP A 154 0.84 20.06 0.22
C ASP A 154 1.77 18.89 0.60
N HIS A 155 1.70 17.74 -0.12
CA HIS A 155 2.39 16.49 0.26
C HIS A 155 3.31 15.95 -0.86
N ARG A 156 4.12 16.81 -1.47
CA ARG A 156 4.98 16.43 -2.58
C ARG A 156 6.38 15.95 -2.17
N GLU A 157 6.78 16.22 -0.95
CA GLU A 157 8.12 15.90 -0.44
C GLU A 157 8.13 14.56 0.28
N GLY A 158 9.23 13.84 0.16
CA GLY A 158 9.44 12.57 0.84
C GLY A 158 10.89 12.14 0.83
N HIS A 159 11.14 10.97 1.38
CA HIS A 159 12.44 10.34 1.49
C HIS A 159 12.37 8.87 1.09
N LEU A 160 13.43 8.41 0.42
CA LEU A 160 13.69 7.01 0.13
C LEU A 160 15.07 6.67 0.72
N PHE A 161 15.05 5.99 1.86
CA PHE A 161 16.26 5.55 2.54
C PHE A 161 16.65 4.17 2.01
N THR A 162 17.84 4.05 1.47
CA THR A 162 18.47 2.80 1.05
C THR A 162 19.64 2.45 1.98
N ALA A 163 20.27 1.31 1.77
CA ALA A 163 21.44 0.92 2.57
C ALA A 163 22.61 1.91 2.49
N THR A 164 22.67 2.71 1.42
CA THR A 164 23.81 3.60 1.13
C THR A 164 23.45 5.07 1.09
N ASN A 165 22.17 5.42 0.84
CA ASN A 165 21.78 6.80 0.56
C ASN A 165 20.42 7.14 1.17
N ASP A 166 20.24 8.40 1.52
CA ASP A 166 18.97 9.06 1.80
C ASP A 166 18.63 9.96 0.60
N TYR A 167 17.73 9.47 -0.26
CA TYR A 167 17.27 10.23 -1.41
C TYR A 167 16.03 11.04 -1.06
N LYS A 168 16.00 12.31 -1.43
CA LYS A 168 14.78 13.11 -1.42
C LYS A 168 13.87 12.68 -2.55
N LEU A 169 12.57 12.66 -2.30
CA LEU A 169 11.53 12.42 -3.29
C LEU A 169 10.75 13.69 -3.57
N ASN A 170 10.41 13.91 -4.84
CA ASN A 170 9.49 14.97 -5.25
C ASN A 170 8.35 14.37 -6.08
N ILE A 171 7.17 14.27 -5.49
CA ILE A 171 5.96 13.78 -6.18
C ILE A 171 5.54 14.83 -7.21
N PHE A 172 5.44 14.41 -8.48
CA PHE A 172 5.11 15.30 -9.59
C PHE A 172 3.88 14.87 -10.39
N ALA A 173 3.41 13.63 -10.20
CA ALA A 173 2.21 13.15 -10.89
C ALA A 173 1.35 12.24 -10.01
N TYR A 174 0.04 12.26 -10.28
CA TYR A 174 -0.92 11.28 -9.79
C TYR A 174 -1.69 10.70 -10.97
N ILE A 175 -1.74 9.37 -11.03
CA ILE A 175 -2.29 8.59 -12.16
C ILE A 175 -3.37 7.65 -11.63
N GLU A 176 -4.43 7.48 -12.43
CA GLU A 176 -5.40 6.39 -12.25
C GLU A 176 -5.40 5.55 -13.53
N ILE A 177 -5.06 4.28 -13.42
CA ILE A 177 -4.84 3.41 -14.57
C ILE A 177 -5.16 1.94 -14.25
N ASP A 178 -5.34 1.13 -15.28
CA ASP A 178 -5.51 -0.32 -15.15
C ASP A 178 -4.17 -1.01 -14.79
N SER A 179 -4.23 -2.03 -13.92
CA SER A 179 -3.07 -2.81 -13.49
C SER A 179 -2.38 -3.59 -14.61
N TYR A 180 -3.05 -3.76 -15.75
CA TYR A 180 -2.51 -4.42 -16.95
C TYR A 180 -1.81 -3.45 -17.92
N ASN A 181 -1.64 -2.16 -17.56
CA ASN A 181 -0.88 -1.25 -18.40
C ASN A 181 0.61 -1.66 -18.39
N GLU A 182 1.04 -2.29 -19.49
CA GLU A 182 2.39 -2.83 -19.61
C GLU A 182 3.46 -1.74 -19.56
N THR A 183 3.24 -0.58 -20.14
CA THR A 183 4.23 0.50 -20.14
C THR A 183 4.51 1.01 -18.72
N ILE A 184 3.48 1.16 -17.91
CA ILE A 184 3.61 1.66 -16.53
C ILE A 184 4.16 0.58 -15.58
N TYR A 185 3.86 -0.71 -15.81
CA TYR A 185 4.24 -1.78 -14.89
C TYR A 185 5.39 -2.67 -15.39
N ASN A 186 5.91 -2.44 -16.59
CA ASN A 186 7.06 -3.19 -17.07
C ASN A 186 8.38 -2.45 -16.74
N VAL A 187 8.84 -2.65 -15.53
CA VAL A 187 10.09 -2.05 -15.03
C VAL A 187 11.33 -2.46 -15.85
N GLY A 188 11.26 -3.59 -16.55
CA GLY A 188 12.39 -4.07 -17.36
C GLY A 188 12.76 -3.19 -18.56
N TYR A 189 11.78 -2.47 -19.13
CA TYR A 189 12.01 -1.59 -20.29
C TYR A 189 12.66 -0.26 -19.95
N SER A 190 12.58 0.18 -18.70
CA SER A 190 13.10 1.47 -18.24
C SER A 190 14.09 1.30 -17.09
N LYS A 191 14.88 0.22 -17.12
CA LYS A 191 15.83 -0.12 -16.06
C LYS A 191 17.04 0.83 -16.06
N ASP A 192 17.61 1.06 -17.23
CA ASP A 192 18.84 1.87 -17.41
C ASP A 192 18.56 3.33 -17.80
N SER A 193 17.35 3.64 -18.26
CA SER A 193 16.89 5.00 -18.59
C SER A 193 15.38 5.03 -18.74
N LEU A 194 14.75 6.17 -18.47
CA LEU A 194 13.32 6.36 -18.72
C LEU A 194 13.05 6.45 -20.22
N THR A 195 12.26 5.51 -20.75
CA THR A 195 11.86 5.55 -22.15
C THR A 195 10.94 6.74 -22.44
N SER A 196 10.95 7.24 -23.67
CA SER A 196 10.03 8.31 -24.10
C SER A 196 8.57 7.87 -24.00
N GLU A 197 8.29 6.60 -24.29
CA GLU A 197 6.96 6.04 -24.17
C GLU A 197 6.46 6.06 -22.72
N LEU A 198 7.29 5.66 -21.74
CA LEU A 198 6.93 5.77 -20.32
C LEU A 198 6.64 7.20 -19.91
N GLN A 199 7.52 8.16 -20.29
CA GLN A 199 7.33 9.56 -19.97
C GLN A 199 6.02 10.12 -20.56
N GLU A 200 5.69 9.76 -21.80
CA GLU A 200 4.43 10.14 -22.45
C GLU A 200 3.22 9.52 -21.74
N GLN A 201 3.27 8.23 -21.42
CA GLN A 201 2.19 7.54 -20.70
C GLN A 201 1.97 8.11 -19.30
N LEU A 202 3.03 8.48 -18.58
CA LEU A 202 2.92 9.17 -17.30
C LEU A 202 2.16 10.49 -17.45
N LYS A 203 2.48 11.29 -18.46
CA LYS A 203 1.84 12.58 -18.71
C LYS A 203 0.39 12.43 -19.16
N LEU A 204 0.11 11.55 -20.11
CA LEU A 204 -1.23 11.35 -20.70
C LEU A 204 -2.24 10.82 -19.68
N ASN A 205 -1.82 9.93 -18.79
CA ASN A 205 -2.71 9.29 -17.81
C ASN A 205 -2.80 10.06 -16.50
N SER A 206 -2.05 11.15 -16.34
CA SER A 206 -2.05 11.92 -15.10
C SER A 206 -3.36 12.68 -14.90
N LYS A 207 -3.95 12.52 -13.70
CA LYS A 207 -5.03 13.37 -13.18
C LYS A 207 -4.49 14.65 -12.56
N LYS A 208 -3.27 14.59 -12.03
CA LYS A 208 -2.45 15.71 -11.54
C LYS A 208 -1.06 15.57 -12.10
N TYR A 209 -0.49 16.66 -12.59
CA TYR A 209 0.85 16.67 -13.17
C TYR A 209 1.51 18.04 -12.98
N VAL A 210 2.74 18.02 -12.50
CA VAL A 210 3.63 19.18 -12.49
C VAL A 210 4.79 18.89 -13.43
N ASP A 211 4.98 19.73 -14.42
CA ASP A 211 6.09 19.58 -15.35
C ASP A 211 7.40 19.93 -14.65
N ILE A 212 8.20 18.91 -14.41
CA ILE A 212 9.52 19.00 -13.77
C ILE A 212 10.66 18.86 -14.77
N ASN A 213 10.37 18.93 -16.08
CA ASN A 213 11.32 18.68 -17.15
C ASN A 213 12.02 17.31 -16.97
N LEU A 214 11.22 16.25 -16.83
CA LEU A 214 11.71 14.88 -16.61
C LEU A 214 12.61 14.44 -17.78
N LYS A 215 13.83 13.99 -17.47
CA LYS A 215 14.82 13.53 -18.42
C LYS A 215 14.90 12.01 -18.44
N SER A 216 15.41 11.43 -19.52
CA SER A 216 15.65 9.98 -19.61
C SER A 216 16.64 9.47 -18.55
N SER A 217 17.59 10.33 -18.13
CA SER A 217 18.57 10.04 -17.08
C SER A 217 18.02 10.18 -15.65
N ASP A 218 16.81 10.69 -15.48
CA ASP A 218 16.20 10.82 -14.15
C ASP A 218 15.73 9.45 -13.65
N ARG A 219 15.62 9.33 -12.34
CA ARG A 219 15.10 8.15 -11.67
C ARG A 219 13.75 8.46 -11.06
N ILE A 220 12.78 7.55 -11.21
CA ILE A 220 11.44 7.71 -10.66
C ILE A 220 11.01 6.50 -9.83
N VAL A 221 10.17 6.76 -8.85
CA VAL A 221 9.50 5.72 -8.07
C VAL A 221 7.99 5.91 -8.17
N LEU A 222 7.28 4.80 -8.43
CA LEU A 222 5.83 4.73 -8.53
C LEU A 222 5.29 4.08 -7.26
N LEU A 223 4.45 4.79 -6.51
CA LEU A 223 3.75 4.28 -5.33
C LEU A 223 2.36 3.83 -5.77
N SER A 224 2.16 2.52 -5.94
CA SER A 224 0.95 1.93 -6.53
C SER A 224 0.07 1.28 -5.48
N THR A 225 -1.24 1.60 -5.52
CA THR A 225 -2.25 0.97 -4.66
C THR A 225 -3.55 0.71 -5.43
N CYS A 226 -4.42 -0.16 -4.88
CA CYS A 226 -5.72 -0.46 -5.46
C CYS A 226 -6.67 0.74 -5.41
N PHE A 227 -7.46 0.92 -6.46
CA PHE A 227 -8.52 1.91 -6.56
C PHE A 227 -9.85 1.23 -6.88
N GLY A 228 -10.80 1.26 -5.95
CA GLY A 228 -12.11 0.62 -6.13
C GLY A 228 -12.03 -0.91 -6.22
N ASP A 229 -13.05 -1.49 -6.83
CA ASP A 229 -13.15 -2.93 -7.08
C ASP A 229 -12.52 -3.24 -8.45
N GLY A 230 -11.64 -4.23 -8.49
CA GLY A 230 -11.04 -4.73 -9.72
C GLY A 230 -9.61 -4.26 -9.98
N ASN A 231 -9.30 -4.00 -11.27
CA ASN A 231 -7.93 -3.79 -11.74
C ASN A 231 -7.45 -2.33 -11.70
N ALA A 232 -8.30 -1.39 -11.32
CA ALA A 232 -7.91 0.02 -11.26
C ALA A 232 -6.86 0.26 -10.17
N ARG A 233 -5.86 1.08 -10.49
CA ARG A 233 -4.77 1.47 -9.60
C ARG A 233 -4.65 2.98 -9.52
N SER A 234 -4.33 3.45 -8.31
CA SER A 234 -3.89 4.81 -8.04
C SER A 234 -2.39 4.82 -7.87
N ILE A 235 -1.71 5.73 -8.52
CA ILE A 235 -0.25 5.81 -8.50
C ILE A 235 0.17 7.25 -8.21
N ALA A 236 0.96 7.45 -7.17
CA ALA A 236 1.74 8.67 -7.00
C ALA A 236 3.14 8.45 -7.60
N VAL A 237 3.58 9.36 -8.46
CA VAL A 237 4.88 9.27 -9.13
C VAL A 237 5.81 10.32 -8.57
N ALA A 238 6.92 9.88 -8.02
CA ALA A 238 7.96 10.74 -7.48
C ALA A 238 9.26 10.64 -8.28
N LYS A 239 9.93 11.78 -8.47
CA LYS A 239 11.31 11.83 -8.93
C LYS A 239 12.24 11.64 -7.73
N ILE A 240 13.25 10.79 -7.90
CA ILE A 240 14.36 10.66 -6.96
C ILE A 240 15.32 11.81 -7.22
N MET A 241 15.56 12.61 -6.19
CA MET A 241 16.47 13.76 -6.26
C MET A 241 17.85 13.33 -5.77
N GLU A 242 18.84 13.44 -6.63
CA GLU A 242 20.26 13.16 -6.36
C GLU A 242 20.98 14.39 -5.88
#